data_0559263bf8bb59ba1b86da8c0d11d690
#
_entry.id   0559263bf8bb59ba1b86da8c0d11d690
#
_cell.length_a   1.000
_cell.length_b   1.000
_cell.length_c   1.000
_cell.angle_alpha   90.00
_cell.angle_beta   90.00
_cell.angle_gamma   90.00
#
_symmetry.space_group_name_H-M   'P 1'
#
loop_
_entity.id
_entity.type
_entity.pdbx_description
1 polymer ?
#
loop_
_entity_poly.entity_id
_entity_poly.type
_entity_poly.pdbx_seq_one_letter_code
_entity_poly.pdbx_strand_id
1 'polypeptide(L)'
;MFRYFTEYGPLRRVQETNTAQAGLTLNGSLSDWRWSLTSDYTREQVNTDTDRSGDTSALQAAIDAGTVDPLATSFGSLLGLPTTDTAKVVDQTINNLATMSGTLFVLPSGAVTTTVRAGYNREDLNSRETSSGTFVTTDLARDELSTGISIDIPLANENIDVVEAIGKVSINGNFGYSDLSDFGGLVEFGFGLNWEPFDGLVFSATAIGEEAAPSIAQLGNPIIITPDVTTYDFTNGETVLAAVTTGGNFALPAETRRDIKLAVNYRPEWLDGFTFLGEYFRNNSTDVASSFPLLTPEIEAAFPDRVTRDASGRLVAIDKRPVNYAEVRSERIRYGIDFSKRFGQQRGGSSRPSRQPAAAPAAPPEGDQPPPPEGEQGGRPPEGKTASRSGPRGGGGGGPGAGRPSGGRWQVSAFHTIRLEETIKIRDGVEELDLLDGSAIGSTGGSPRHEFEINGGWFNNGIGFRLDGKHQTATRVNGGLTGSNLRFSDLTTVNLRMFINLDDRGNLTEKVPFLKNSRIALKMDNIFNDIQTVRDDSGLIPLSYQSGYMDPVGRLFA
;
A
#
# COMPACT_ATOMS: atom_id res chain seq x y z
N MET A 1 -12.33 28.40 -26.05
CA MET A 1 -11.47 27.67 -27.02
C MET A 1 -10.20 27.29 -26.27
N PHE A 2 -9.82 26.03 -26.24
CA PHE A 2 -8.55 25.59 -25.65
C PHE A 2 -7.52 25.39 -26.75
N ARG A 3 -6.29 25.88 -26.54
CA ARG A 3 -5.18 25.73 -27.45
C ARG A 3 -3.90 25.39 -26.68
N TYR A 4 -3.12 24.45 -27.20
CA TYR A 4 -1.79 24.13 -26.70
C TYR A 4 -0.75 25.07 -27.30
N PHE A 5 0.12 25.64 -26.47
CA PHE A 5 1.26 26.41 -26.91
C PHE A 5 2.43 25.44 -27.18
N THR A 6 2.76 25.22 -28.43
CA THR A 6 3.81 24.28 -28.84
C THR A 6 5.20 24.92 -28.87
N GLU A 7 5.30 26.22 -28.63
CA GLU A 7 6.54 26.99 -28.76
C GLU A 7 7.62 26.61 -27.74
N TYR A 8 7.20 26.18 -26.53
CA TYR A 8 8.11 25.83 -25.43
C TYR A 8 8.17 24.32 -25.14
N GLY A 9 7.47 23.51 -25.94
CA GLY A 9 7.34 22.09 -25.69
C GLY A 9 6.38 21.75 -24.55
N PRO A 10 6.27 20.46 -24.16
CA PRO A 10 5.40 20.02 -23.08
C PRO A 10 5.98 20.41 -21.72
N LEU A 11 5.12 20.86 -20.81
CA LEU A 11 5.49 21.00 -19.39
C LEU A 11 5.82 19.63 -18.80
N ARG A 12 6.86 19.56 -17.99
CA ARG A 12 7.35 18.32 -17.40
C ARG A 12 7.42 18.44 -15.88
N ARG A 13 7.17 17.33 -15.23
CA ARG A 13 7.55 17.11 -13.84
C ARG A 13 8.52 15.93 -13.81
N VAL A 14 9.72 16.17 -13.32
CA VAL A 14 10.76 15.16 -13.21
C VAL A 14 11.04 14.93 -11.73
N GLN A 15 11.01 13.67 -11.32
CA GLN A 15 11.36 13.28 -9.95
C GLN A 15 12.52 12.28 -9.99
N GLU A 16 13.56 12.56 -9.23
CA GLU A 16 14.72 11.68 -9.07
C GLU A 16 14.83 11.29 -7.61
N THR A 17 14.90 9.99 -7.33
CA THR A 17 15.03 9.44 -5.97
C THR A 17 16.33 8.68 -5.84
N ASN A 18 17.12 9.02 -4.83
CA ASN A 18 18.37 8.36 -4.47
C ASN A 18 18.27 7.82 -3.05
N THR A 19 18.44 6.51 -2.88
CA THR A 19 18.33 5.85 -1.57
C THR A 19 19.65 5.15 -1.22
N ALA A 20 20.13 5.39 0.00
CA ALA A 20 21.28 4.70 0.60
C ALA A 20 20.82 4.01 1.89
N GLN A 21 21.19 2.73 2.06
CA GLN A 21 20.82 1.95 3.24
C GLN A 21 22.02 1.18 3.79
N ALA A 22 22.13 1.11 5.11
CA ALA A 22 23.10 0.29 5.81
C ALA A 22 22.44 -0.37 7.02
N GLY A 23 22.66 -1.66 7.24
CA GLY A 23 22.05 -2.40 8.32
C GLY A 23 23.04 -3.33 9.01
N LEU A 24 22.91 -3.47 10.33
CA LEU A 24 23.66 -4.39 11.17
C LEU A 24 22.68 -5.20 12.01
N THR A 25 22.82 -6.51 12.01
CA THR A 25 22.05 -7.39 12.90
C THR A 25 23.00 -8.28 13.69
N LEU A 26 22.89 -8.23 15.00
CA LEU A 26 23.59 -9.10 15.95
C LEU A 26 22.58 -10.01 16.61
N ASN A 27 22.88 -11.31 16.69
CA ASN A 27 22.00 -12.29 17.31
C ASN A 27 22.81 -13.15 18.28
N GLY A 28 22.19 -13.58 19.37
CA GLY A 28 22.82 -14.44 20.33
C GLY A 28 21.81 -15.15 21.23
N SER A 29 22.34 -15.97 22.14
CA SER A 29 21.56 -16.62 23.19
C SER A 29 22.24 -16.44 24.54
N LEU A 30 21.44 -16.30 25.58
CA LEU A 30 21.84 -16.26 26.97
C LEU A 30 20.98 -17.28 27.72
N SER A 31 21.55 -18.44 28.05
CA SER A 31 20.80 -19.59 28.52
C SER A 31 19.65 -19.93 27.54
N ASP A 32 18.40 -19.99 28.00
CA ASP A 32 17.21 -20.31 27.20
C ASP A 32 16.60 -19.10 26.47
N TRP A 33 17.22 -17.93 26.67
CA TRP A 33 16.78 -16.68 26.02
C TRP A 33 17.57 -16.42 24.75
N ARG A 34 16.85 -16.01 23.71
CA ARG A 34 17.43 -15.52 22.45
C ARG A 34 17.28 -14.03 22.40
N TRP A 35 18.32 -13.35 21.95
CA TRP A 35 18.29 -11.92 21.74
C TRP A 35 18.72 -11.55 20.34
N SER A 36 18.22 -10.42 19.85
CA SER A 36 18.71 -9.78 18.65
C SER A 36 18.80 -8.27 18.87
N LEU A 37 19.79 -7.65 18.24
CA LEU A 37 19.94 -6.22 18.10
C LEU A 37 20.05 -5.90 16.62
N THR A 38 19.13 -5.08 16.11
CA THR A 38 19.13 -4.60 14.74
C THR A 38 19.34 -3.10 14.75
N SER A 39 20.22 -2.62 13.89
CA SER A 39 20.47 -1.19 13.68
C SER A 39 20.46 -0.93 12.19
N ASP A 40 19.53 -0.08 11.74
CA ASP A 40 19.35 0.27 10.34
C ASP A 40 19.47 1.79 10.18
N TYR A 41 20.18 2.20 9.13
CA TYR A 41 20.23 3.58 8.67
C TYR A 41 19.74 3.64 7.24
N THR A 42 18.80 4.54 6.98
CA THR A 42 18.30 4.82 5.63
C THR A 42 18.40 6.32 5.38
N ARG A 43 18.87 6.68 4.20
CA ARG A 43 18.82 8.03 3.69
C ARG A 43 18.18 8.01 2.31
N GLU A 44 17.10 8.76 2.17
CA GLU A 44 16.43 8.98 0.89
C GLU A 44 16.51 10.45 0.51
N GLN A 45 16.85 10.71 -0.75
CA GLN A 45 16.84 12.06 -1.30
C GLN A 45 15.97 12.06 -2.54
N VAL A 46 14.96 12.93 -2.53
CA VAL A 46 14.03 13.14 -3.65
C VAL A 46 14.24 14.56 -4.17
N ASN A 47 14.57 14.68 -5.46
CA ASN A 47 14.60 15.95 -6.16
C ASN A 47 13.43 15.98 -7.15
N THR A 48 12.65 17.06 -7.16
CA THR A 48 11.51 17.25 -8.05
C THR A 48 11.65 18.58 -8.76
N ASP A 49 11.65 18.54 -10.09
CA ASP A 49 11.64 19.71 -10.95
C ASP A 49 10.25 19.76 -11.64
N THR A 50 9.55 20.89 -11.52
CA THR A 50 8.22 21.09 -12.09
C THR A 50 8.23 22.32 -13.00
N ASP A 51 8.00 22.10 -14.28
CA ASP A 51 7.89 23.20 -15.25
C ASP A 51 6.60 23.96 -15.04
N ARG A 52 6.67 25.28 -15.09
CA ARG A 52 5.53 26.19 -15.09
C ARG A 52 5.37 26.82 -16.46
N SER A 53 4.12 26.99 -16.88
CA SER A 53 3.81 27.82 -18.05
C SER A 53 4.29 29.24 -17.85
N GLY A 54 4.77 29.86 -18.92
CA GLY A 54 5.06 31.29 -18.89
C GLY A 54 3.81 32.14 -18.66
N ASP A 55 3.99 33.37 -18.20
CA ASP A 55 2.91 34.33 -18.03
C ASP A 55 2.23 34.63 -19.38
N THR A 56 0.92 34.46 -19.43
CA THR A 56 0.09 34.70 -20.61
C THR A 56 -0.71 36.00 -20.55
N SER A 57 -0.53 36.81 -19.51
CA SER A 57 -1.29 38.04 -19.27
C SER A 57 -1.14 39.06 -20.41
N ALA A 58 0.07 39.21 -20.93
CA ALA A 58 0.33 40.11 -22.08
C ALA A 58 -0.36 39.61 -23.36
N LEU A 59 -0.37 38.28 -23.59
CA LEU A 59 -1.09 37.70 -24.70
C LEU A 59 -2.61 37.90 -24.57
N GLN A 60 -3.15 37.63 -23.39
CA GLN A 60 -4.59 37.86 -23.13
C GLN A 60 -4.99 39.30 -23.37
N ALA A 61 -4.22 40.26 -22.85
CA ALA A 61 -4.47 41.68 -23.05
C ALA A 61 -4.44 42.09 -24.54
N ALA A 62 -3.51 41.51 -25.31
CA ALA A 62 -3.40 41.76 -26.76
C ALA A 62 -4.56 41.16 -27.55
N ILE A 63 -5.07 40.02 -27.16
CA ILE A 63 -6.26 39.38 -27.75
C ILE A 63 -7.50 40.21 -27.43
N ASP A 64 -7.68 40.64 -26.18
CA ASP A 64 -8.82 41.47 -25.75
C ASP A 64 -8.84 42.83 -26.44
N ALA A 65 -7.66 43.38 -26.70
CA ALA A 65 -7.49 44.59 -27.51
C ALA A 65 -7.70 44.42 -29.03
N GLY A 66 -7.87 43.16 -29.48
CA GLY A 66 -8.00 42.84 -30.91
C GLY A 66 -6.72 43.04 -31.74
N THR A 67 -5.56 43.18 -31.09
CA THR A 67 -4.27 43.40 -31.76
C THR A 67 -3.58 42.12 -32.17
N VAL A 68 -4.02 40.96 -31.65
CA VAL A 68 -3.47 39.64 -31.95
C VAL A 68 -4.61 38.68 -32.27
N ASP A 69 -4.42 37.91 -33.36
CA ASP A 69 -5.32 36.83 -33.73
C ASP A 69 -5.09 35.64 -32.78
N PRO A 70 -6.12 35.18 -32.02
CA PRO A 70 -5.98 34.02 -31.13
C PRO A 70 -5.67 32.71 -31.85
N LEU A 71 -5.81 32.69 -33.18
CA LEU A 71 -5.47 31.55 -34.06
C LEU A 71 -4.09 31.67 -34.71
N ALA A 72 -3.31 32.70 -34.43
CA ALA A 72 -1.96 32.87 -34.92
C ALA A 72 -1.08 31.64 -34.61
N THR A 73 -0.17 31.29 -35.51
CA THR A 73 0.71 30.12 -35.35
C THR A 73 1.77 30.28 -34.27
N SER A 74 2.14 31.54 -33.92
CA SER A 74 3.12 31.89 -32.89
C SER A 74 2.71 33.19 -32.22
N PHE A 75 3.04 33.35 -30.94
CA PHE A 75 2.78 34.55 -30.15
C PHE A 75 4.07 35.27 -29.71
N GLY A 76 5.23 34.66 -29.98
CA GLY A 76 6.55 35.28 -29.74
C GLY A 76 6.72 35.80 -28.31
N SER A 77 7.13 37.06 -28.17
CA SER A 77 7.41 37.68 -26.86
C SER A 77 6.16 37.99 -26.01
N LEU A 78 4.93 37.75 -26.52
CA LEU A 78 3.71 37.87 -25.73
C LEU A 78 3.48 36.67 -24.79
N LEU A 79 4.17 35.55 -25.04
CA LEU A 79 4.27 34.44 -24.10
C LEU A 79 5.47 34.67 -23.18
N GLY A 80 5.26 34.72 -21.88
CA GLY A 80 6.34 34.70 -20.92
C GLY A 80 7.19 33.43 -21.03
N LEU A 81 8.43 33.50 -20.60
CA LEU A 81 9.30 32.33 -20.56
C LEU A 81 8.83 31.33 -19.50
N PRO A 82 8.83 30.02 -19.79
CA PRO A 82 8.60 29.02 -18.79
C PRO A 82 9.63 29.12 -17.66
N THR A 83 9.20 28.82 -16.44
CA THR A 83 10.08 28.71 -15.26
C THR A 83 9.99 27.29 -14.71
N THR A 84 10.98 26.91 -13.89
CA THR A 84 10.99 25.60 -13.23
C THR A 84 11.01 25.81 -11.73
N ASP A 85 10.01 25.26 -11.06
CA ASP A 85 10.01 25.16 -9.59
C ASP A 85 10.81 23.90 -9.21
N THR A 86 11.57 24.00 -8.13
CA THR A 86 12.39 22.89 -7.63
C THR A 86 12.02 22.55 -6.20
N ALA A 87 11.94 21.26 -5.90
CA ALA A 87 11.78 20.78 -4.54
C ALA A 87 12.81 19.68 -4.25
N LYS A 88 13.45 19.76 -3.09
CA LYS A 88 14.37 18.75 -2.61
C LYS A 88 13.96 18.30 -1.23
N VAL A 89 13.79 17.00 -1.05
CA VAL A 89 13.53 16.35 0.24
C VAL A 89 14.70 15.44 0.57
N VAL A 90 15.20 15.51 1.77
CA VAL A 90 16.15 14.54 2.33
C VAL A 90 15.53 14.00 3.60
N ASP A 91 15.25 12.72 3.59
CA ASP A 91 14.75 11.94 4.72
C ASP A 91 15.88 11.02 5.21
N GLN A 92 16.12 11.03 6.52
CA GLN A 92 17.13 10.20 7.15
C GLN A 92 16.51 9.50 8.36
N THR A 93 16.59 8.19 8.39
CA THR A 93 16.04 7.37 9.46
C THR A 93 17.13 6.51 10.08
N ILE A 94 17.24 6.54 11.39
CA ILE A 94 18.04 5.61 12.20
C ILE A 94 17.06 4.80 13.04
N ASN A 95 17.07 3.48 12.86
CA ASN A 95 16.20 2.58 13.61
C ASN A 95 17.06 1.56 14.36
N ASN A 96 16.93 1.51 15.68
CA ASN A 96 17.59 0.55 16.54
C ASN A 96 16.52 -0.24 17.31
N LEU A 97 16.57 -1.57 17.21
CA LEU A 97 15.63 -2.46 17.87
C LEU A 97 16.38 -3.58 18.59
N ALA A 98 16.20 -3.66 19.89
CA ALA A 98 16.62 -4.79 20.70
C ALA A 98 15.39 -5.67 21.02
N THR A 99 15.51 -6.97 20.81
CA THR A 99 14.49 -7.93 21.20
C THR A 99 15.10 -9.04 22.04
N MET A 100 14.34 -9.54 23.01
CA MET A 100 14.73 -10.68 23.84
C MET A 100 13.52 -11.60 24.01
N SER A 101 13.64 -12.87 23.63
CA SER A 101 12.54 -13.84 23.70
C SER A 101 12.97 -15.12 24.40
N GLY A 102 12.07 -15.68 25.21
CA GLY A 102 12.35 -16.90 25.97
C GLY A 102 11.11 -17.46 26.66
N THR A 103 11.33 -18.56 27.40
CA THR A 103 10.31 -19.19 28.23
C THR A 103 10.35 -18.58 29.62
N LEU A 104 9.19 -18.07 30.11
CA LEU A 104 9.06 -17.57 31.46
C LEU A 104 8.92 -18.73 32.48
N PHE A 105 7.98 -19.63 32.20
CA PHE A 105 7.72 -20.83 32.97
C PHE A 105 6.96 -21.86 32.12
N VAL A 106 6.81 -23.05 32.66
CA VAL A 106 6.12 -24.15 31.97
C VAL A 106 4.86 -24.53 32.70
N LEU A 107 3.72 -24.46 32.03
CA LEU A 107 2.43 -24.97 32.50
C LEU A 107 2.27 -26.44 32.10
N PRO A 108 1.33 -27.19 32.67
CA PRO A 108 0.98 -28.52 32.19
C PRO A 108 0.59 -28.53 30.69
N SER A 109 0.00 -27.43 30.22
CA SER A 109 -0.41 -27.19 28.83
C SER A 109 0.72 -26.76 27.89
N GLY A 110 1.91 -26.42 28.42
CA GLY A 110 3.06 -26.03 27.60
C GLY A 110 3.84 -24.84 28.17
N ALA A 111 4.86 -24.42 27.44
CA ALA A 111 5.71 -23.30 27.85
C ALA A 111 5.01 -21.95 27.62
N VAL A 112 4.99 -21.12 28.65
CA VAL A 112 4.61 -19.69 28.51
C VAL A 112 5.80 -18.95 27.97
N THR A 113 5.66 -18.39 26.77
CA THR A 113 6.72 -17.66 26.10
C THR A 113 6.48 -16.15 26.15
N THR A 114 7.58 -15.41 26.21
CA THR A 114 7.51 -13.94 26.18
C THR A 114 8.57 -13.37 25.25
N THR A 115 8.24 -12.20 24.71
CA THR A 115 9.18 -11.37 23.96
C THR A 115 9.12 -9.95 24.53
N VAL A 116 10.27 -9.40 24.88
CA VAL A 116 10.44 -8.00 25.27
C VAL A 116 11.17 -7.29 24.15
N ARG A 117 10.71 -6.08 23.82
CA ARG A 117 11.34 -5.20 22.82
C ARG A 117 11.65 -3.84 23.43
N ALA A 118 12.75 -3.24 22.99
CA ALA A 118 13.10 -1.85 23.25
C ALA A 118 13.67 -1.26 21.95
N GLY A 119 13.19 -0.11 21.56
CA GLY A 119 13.55 0.53 20.31
C GLY A 119 13.90 1.99 20.51
N TYR A 120 14.77 2.50 19.65
CA TYR A 120 15.00 3.92 19.46
C TYR A 120 15.00 4.19 17.95
N ASN A 121 14.12 5.06 17.54
CA ASN A 121 14.01 5.56 16.16
C ASN A 121 14.26 7.06 16.15
N ARG A 122 15.01 7.52 15.16
CA ARG A 122 15.16 8.93 14.83
C ARG A 122 14.92 9.13 13.35
N GLU A 123 14.05 10.06 13.04
CA GLU A 123 13.70 10.46 11.67
C GLU A 123 13.95 11.97 11.53
N ASP A 124 14.77 12.36 10.55
CA ASP A 124 15.09 13.75 10.22
C ASP A 124 14.63 14.02 8.78
N LEU A 125 13.69 14.92 8.58
CA LEU A 125 13.20 15.37 7.28
C LEU A 125 13.64 16.81 7.05
N ASN A 126 14.42 17.02 5.99
CA ASN A 126 14.85 18.34 5.52
C ASN A 126 14.27 18.56 4.13
N SER A 127 13.37 19.52 3.99
CA SER A 127 12.81 19.88 2.70
C SER A 127 13.14 21.32 2.32
N ARG A 128 13.40 21.52 1.04
CA ARG A 128 13.69 22.82 0.44
C ARG A 128 12.90 22.93 -0.85
N GLU A 129 12.20 24.03 -0.98
CA GLU A 129 11.46 24.31 -2.20
C GLU A 129 11.75 25.72 -2.70
N THR A 130 11.75 25.88 -4.01
CA THR A 130 11.76 27.16 -4.68
C THR A 130 10.59 27.20 -5.63
N SER A 131 9.61 28.03 -5.32
CA SER A 131 8.39 28.16 -6.12
C SER A 131 8.15 29.63 -6.44
N SER A 132 8.01 29.96 -7.73
CA SER A 132 7.84 31.34 -8.21
C SER A 132 8.85 32.34 -7.64
N GLY A 133 10.11 31.90 -7.43
CA GLY A 133 11.17 32.71 -6.84
C GLY A 133 11.11 32.86 -5.31
N THR A 134 10.16 32.23 -4.64
CA THR A 134 10.11 32.17 -3.17
C THR A 134 10.80 30.90 -2.70
N PHE A 135 11.68 31.04 -1.73
CA PHE A 135 12.42 29.93 -1.13
C PHE A 135 11.84 29.59 0.25
N VAL A 136 11.46 28.33 0.44
CA VAL A 136 10.95 27.82 1.71
C VAL A 136 11.80 26.61 2.15
N THR A 137 12.10 26.54 3.43
CA THR A 137 12.80 25.39 4.04
C THR A 137 11.98 24.90 5.22
N THR A 138 11.84 23.58 5.32
CA THR A 138 11.22 22.91 6.45
C THR A 138 12.21 21.89 6.99
N ASP A 139 12.50 21.96 8.28
CA ASP A 139 13.34 21.02 9.00
C ASP A 139 12.52 20.42 10.13
N LEU A 140 12.30 19.11 10.08
CA LEU A 140 11.59 18.35 11.10
C LEU A 140 12.48 17.23 11.60
N ALA A 141 12.39 16.96 12.89
CA ALA A 141 13.04 15.83 13.52
C ALA A 141 12.10 15.20 14.53
N ARG A 142 12.08 13.88 14.54
CA ARG A 142 11.34 13.07 15.51
C ARG A 142 12.28 12.05 16.12
N ASP A 143 12.33 12.05 17.43
CA ASP A 143 12.92 10.99 18.24
C ASP A 143 11.79 10.16 18.83
N GLU A 144 11.90 8.85 18.78
CA GLU A 144 10.96 7.91 19.37
C GLU A 144 11.71 6.90 20.24
N LEU A 145 11.30 6.77 21.49
CA LEU A 145 11.73 5.70 22.38
C LEU A 145 10.56 4.74 22.60
N SER A 146 10.72 3.49 22.18
CA SER A 146 9.67 2.49 22.26
C SER A 146 10.05 1.33 23.17
N THR A 147 9.05 0.76 23.83
CA THR A 147 9.17 -0.48 24.60
C THR A 147 7.92 -1.32 24.43
N GLY A 148 8.06 -2.64 24.54
CA GLY A 148 6.91 -3.52 24.43
C GLY A 148 7.17 -4.90 24.99
N ILE A 149 6.08 -5.57 25.34
CA ILE A 149 6.06 -6.94 25.83
C ILE A 149 4.97 -7.72 25.10
N SER A 150 5.27 -8.95 24.72
CA SER A 150 4.30 -9.92 24.22
C SER A 150 4.39 -11.18 25.05
N ILE A 151 3.25 -11.80 25.36
CA ILE A 151 3.15 -13.04 26.12
C ILE A 151 2.23 -13.99 25.37
N ASP A 152 2.63 -15.25 25.24
CA ASP A 152 1.82 -16.35 24.74
C ASP A 152 1.66 -17.42 25.81
N ILE A 153 0.41 -17.78 26.11
CA ILE A 153 0.02 -18.67 27.20
C ILE A 153 -0.81 -19.83 26.63
N PRO A 154 -0.26 -21.05 26.55
CA PRO A 154 -1.05 -22.22 26.23
C PRO A 154 -1.95 -22.59 27.42
N LEU A 155 -3.27 -22.60 27.21
CA LEU A 155 -4.25 -22.89 28.25
C LEU A 155 -4.64 -24.38 28.28
N ALA A 156 -4.75 -25.00 27.11
CA ALA A 156 -5.11 -26.39 26.95
C ALA A 156 -4.32 -27.06 25.84
N ASN A 157 -3.99 -28.33 26.02
CA ASN A 157 -3.41 -29.18 24.98
C ASN A 157 -3.87 -30.64 25.17
N GLU A 158 -3.57 -31.49 24.19
CA GLU A 158 -3.94 -32.92 24.15
C GLU A 158 -3.37 -33.76 25.31
N ASN A 159 -2.40 -33.27 26.06
CA ASN A 159 -1.74 -34.00 27.14
C ASN A 159 -2.42 -33.84 28.50
N ILE A 160 -3.56 -33.14 28.58
CA ILE A 160 -4.31 -32.89 29.80
C ILE A 160 -5.67 -33.59 29.71
N ASP A 161 -5.81 -34.74 30.35
CA ASP A 161 -7.01 -35.61 30.30
C ASP A 161 -8.35 -34.88 30.53
N VAL A 162 -8.35 -33.83 31.38
CA VAL A 162 -9.57 -33.08 31.73
C VAL A 162 -9.99 -32.11 30.60
N VAL A 163 -9.09 -31.74 29.69
CA VAL A 163 -9.31 -30.73 28.62
C VAL A 163 -9.15 -31.33 27.21
N GLU A 164 -8.87 -32.63 27.09
CA GLU A 164 -8.75 -33.32 25.82
C GLU A 164 -9.96 -33.07 24.90
N ALA A 165 -11.16 -33.02 25.46
CA ALA A 165 -12.40 -32.77 24.72
C ALA A 165 -12.52 -31.33 24.16
N ILE A 166 -11.73 -30.38 24.63
CA ILE A 166 -11.75 -28.97 24.20
C ILE A 166 -10.74 -28.72 23.06
N GLY A 167 -9.71 -29.59 22.95
CA GLY A 167 -8.61 -29.42 22.02
C GLY A 167 -7.54 -28.43 22.52
N LYS A 168 -6.81 -27.81 21.61
CA LYS A 168 -5.71 -26.88 21.93
C LYS A 168 -6.25 -25.45 22.02
N VAL A 169 -5.94 -24.77 23.12
CA VAL A 169 -6.33 -23.36 23.35
C VAL A 169 -5.10 -22.58 23.78
N SER A 170 -4.84 -21.46 23.14
CA SER A 170 -3.84 -20.49 23.60
C SER A 170 -4.41 -19.06 23.55
N ILE A 171 -3.93 -18.24 24.49
CA ILE A 171 -4.17 -16.81 24.48
C ILE A 171 -2.84 -16.08 24.35
N ASN A 172 -2.85 -14.97 23.64
CA ASN A 172 -1.71 -14.07 23.56
C ASN A 172 -2.11 -12.65 23.91
N GLY A 173 -1.17 -11.87 24.40
CA GLY A 173 -1.33 -10.46 24.67
C GLY A 173 -0.05 -9.72 24.34
N ASN A 174 -0.19 -8.52 23.81
CA ASN A 174 0.91 -7.58 23.64
C ASN A 174 0.53 -6.21 24.20
N PHE A 175 1.53 -5.52 24.69
CA PHE A 175 1.46 -4.14 25.12
C PHE A 175 2.71 -3.41 24.65
N GLY A 176 2.53 -2.23 24.06
CA GLY A 176 3.60 -1.35 23.61
C GLY A 176 3.36 0.07 24.10
N TYR A 177 4.44 0.79 24.31
CA TYR A 177 4.45 2.21 24.61
C TYR A 177 5.59 2.86 23.83
N SER A 178 5.28 3.95 23.13
CA SER A 178 6.23 4.79 22.40
C SER A 178 6.12 6.23 22.90
N ASP A 179 7.24 6.85 23.17
CA ASP A 179 7.33 8.27 23.51
C ASP A 179 8.00 9.03 22.36
N LEU A 180 7.21 9.87 21.70
CA LEU A 180 7.62 10.65 20.54
C LEU A 180 7.89 12.09 20.94
N SER A 181 8.99 12.67 20.46
CA SER A 181 9.40 14.04 20.81
C SER A 181 8.38 15.13 20.40
N ASP A 182 7.51 14.86 19.43
CA ASP A 182 6.52 15.79 18.87
C ASP A 182 5.07 15.44 19.25
N PHE A 183 4.74 14.17 19.53
CA PHE A 183 3.39 13.73 19.87
C PHE A 183 3.26 13.19 21.31
N GLY A 184 4.38 12.98 22.03
CA GLY A 184 4.35 12.41 23.36
C GLY A 184 4.08 10.91 23.37
N GLY A 185 3.45 10.42 24.46
CA GLY A 185 3.23 8.99 24.66
C GLY A 185 2.08 8.44 23.85
N LEU A 186 2.34 7.35 23.11
CA LEU A 186 1.39 6.57 22.34
C LEU A 186 1.36 5.14 22.84
N VAL A 187 0.19 4.52 22.83
CA VAL A 187 -0.05 3.20 23.39
C VAL A 187 -0.53 2.23 22.31
N GLU A 188 0.02 1.01 22.35
CA GLU A 188 -0.41 -0.13 21.55
C GLU A 188 -0.76 -1.29 22.46
N PHE A 189 -1.89 -1.96 22.23
CA PHE A 189 -2.22 -3.19 22.93
C PHE A 189 -2.96 -4.16 22.01
N GLY A 190 -2.80 -5.46 22.26
CA GLY A 190 -3.48 -6.49 21.52
C GLY A 190 -3.76 -7.72 22.37
N PHE A 191 -4.86 -8.39 22.05
CA PHE A 191 -5.26 -9.65 22.65
C PHE A 191 -5.65 -10.63 21.56
N GLY A 192 -5.21 -11.88 21.70
CA GLY A 192 -5.52 -12.93 20.77
C GLY A 192 -5.93 -14.21 21.49
N LEU A 193 -6.86 -14.93 20.87
CA LEU A 193 -7.28 -16.27 21.23
C LEU A 193 -7.09 -17.18 20.00
N ASN A 194 -6.43 -18.32 20.20
CA ASN A 194 -6.38 -19.39 19.21
C ASN A 194 -6.99 -20.65 19.82
N TRP A 195 -7.89 -21.28 19.06
CA TRP A 195 -8.58 -22.50 19.46
C TRP A 195 -8.54 -23.52 18.33
N GLU A 196 -7.94 -24.68 18.59
CA GLU A 196 -7.90 -25.83 17.70
C GLU A 196 -8.70 -26.97 18.37
N PRO A 197 -10.03 -27.07 18.13
CA PRO A 197 -10.88 -28.09 18.74
C PRO A 197 -10.52 -29.52 18.30
N PHE A 198 -10.01 -29.67 17.10
CA PHE A 198 -9.46 -30.92 16.55
C PHE A 198 -8.43 -30.59 15.47
N ASP A 199 -7.57 -31.54 15.15
CA ASP A 199 -6.50 -31.34 14.20
C ASP A 199 -6.99 -30.80 12.85
N GLY A 200 -6.39 -29.72 12.43
CA GLY A 200 -6.68 -29.07 11.16
C GLY A 200 -7.78 -28.01 11.17
N LEU A 201 -8.56 -27.83 12.26
CA LEU A 201 -9.50 -26.72 12.39
C LEU A 201 -9.01 -25.72 13.43
N VAL A 202 -8.70 -24.50 13.00
CA VAL A 202 -8.20 -23.43 13.89
C VAL A 202 -9.14 -22.23 13.79
N PHE A 203 -9.65 -21.80 14.91
CA PHE A 203 -10.30 -20.50 15.11
C PHE A 203 -9.32 -19.53 15.74
N SER A 204 -9.27 -18.31 15.23
CA SER A 204 -8.52 -17.23 15.87
C SER A 204 -9.39 -15.98 16.00
N ALA A 205 -9.26 -15.30 17.13
CA ALA A 205 -9.86 -14.00 17.39
C ALA A 205 -8.77 -13.04 17.88
N THR A 206 -8.69 -11.86 17.29
CA THR A 206 -7.70 -10.84 17.66
C THR A 206 -8.40 -9.50 17.80
N ALA A 207 -8.04 -8.76 18.85
CA ALA A 207 -8.44 -7.36 19.07
C ALA A 207 -7.18 -6.54 19.29
N ILE A 208 -7.05 -5.42 18.56
CA ILE A 208 -5.90 -4.51 18.61
C ILE A 208 -6.42 -3.10 18.84
N GLY A 209 -5.74 -2.35 19.72
CA GLY A 209 -5.86 -0.91 19.85
C GLY A 209 -4.48 -0.28 19.69
N GLU A 210 -4.40 0.77 18.92
CA GLU A 210 -3.15 1.44 18.56
C GLU A 210 -3.38 2.95 18.46
N GLU A 211 -2.46 3.72 19.00
CA GLU A 211 -2.34 5.15 18.74
C GLU A 211 -1.12 5.37 17.84
N ALA A 212 -1.26 6.17 16.78
CA ALA A 212 -0.20 6.42 15.82
C ALA A 212 -0.10 7.90 15.45
N ALA A 213 1.13 8.42 15.41
CA ALA A 213 1.36 9.77 14.90
C ALA A 213 1.37 9.77 13.36
N PRO A 214 0.96 10.88 12.71
CA PRO A 214 1.19 11.06 11.28
C PRO A 214 2.68 10.93 10.94
N SER A 215 3.00 10.41 9.74
CA SER A 215 4.40 10.36 9.31
C SER A 215 5.01 11.77 9.21
N ILE A 216 6.32 11.86 9.40
CA ILE A 216 7.02 13.16 9.29
C ILE A 216 6.86 13.77 7.90
N ALA A 217 6.73 12.92 6.88
CA ALA A 217 6.45 13.33 5.50
C ALA A 217 5.03 13.92 5.34
N GLN A 218 4.01 13.34 6.00
CA GLN A 218 2.65 13.92 6.00
C GLN A 218 2.62 15.28 6.68
N LEU A 219 3.49 15.52 7.64
CA LEU A 219 3.61 16.81 8.33
C LEU A 219 4.42 17.82 7.51
N GLY A 220 5.59 17.45 6.98
CA GLY A 220 6.62 18.37 6.51
C GLY A 220 7.05 18.29 5.05
N ASN A 221 6.38 17.52 4.22
CA ASN A 221 6.70 17.53 2.79
C ASN A 221 6.56 18.93 2.19
N PRO A 222 7.42 19.32 1.22
CA PRO A 222 7.39 20.64 0.59
C PRO A 222 6.04 20.87 -0.11
N ILE A 223 5.59 22.11 -0.08
CA ILE A 223 4.35 22.51 -0.76
C ILE A 223 4.66 22.67 -2.25
N ILE A 224 4.08 21.82 -3.08
CA ILE A 224 4.27 21.83 -4.53
C ILE A 224 2.94 22.21 -5.18
N ILE A 225 2.96 23.26 -6.01
CA ILE A 225 1.82 23.67 -6.82
C ILE A 225 2.06 23.20 -8.25
N THR A 226 1.25 22.27 -8.73
CA THR A 226 1.28 21.79 -10.12
C THR A 226 0.20 22.54 -10.89
N PRO A 227 0.55 23.39 -11.87
CA PRO A 227 -0.43 24.11 -12.68
C PRO A 227 -1.08 23.18 -13.72
N ASP A 228 -2.22 23.60 -14.23
CA ASP A 228 -2.89 23.02 -15.41
C ASP A 228 -3.19 21.52 -15.30
N VAL A 229 -3.47 21.03 -14.10
CA VAL A 229 -3.84 19.63 -13.88
C VAL A 229 -5.26 19.40 -14.37
N THR A 230 -5.43 18.44 -15.27
CA THR A 230 -6.74 18.03 -15.78
C THR A 230 -7.58 17.42 -14.67
N THR A 231 -8.62 18.09 -14.24
CA THR A 231 -9.47 17.72 -13.09
C THR A 231 -10.94 17.71 -13.48
N TYR A 232 -11.69 16.70 -13.02
CA TYR A 232 -13.14 16.70 -13.18
C TYR A 232 -13.80 17.51 -12.06
N ASP A 233 -14.54 18.55 -12.43
CA ASP A 233 -15.33 19.38 -11.53
C ASP A 233 -16.74 18.80 -11.39
N PHE A 234 -17.00 18.11 -10.29
CA PHE A 234 -18.30 17.49 -10.02
C PHE A 234 -19.41 18.55 -9.82
N THR A 235 -19.08 19.73 -9.33
CA THR A 235 -20.05 20.82 -9.11
C THR A 235 -20.62 21.34 -10.43
N ASN A 236 -19.79 21.43 -11.48
CA ASN A 236 -20.21 21.91 -12.79
C ASN A 236 -20.37 20.78 -13.84
N GLY A 237 -19.98 19.53 -13.52
CA GLY A 237 -20.03 18.39 -14.43
C GLY A 237 -19.09 18.52 -15.65
N GLU A 238 -17.97 19.22 -15.49
CA GLU A 238 -17.02 19.49 -16.57
C GLU A 238 -15.57 19.15 -16.20
N THR A 239 -14.73 18.91 -17.20
CA THR A 239 -13.28 18.80 -17.00
C THR A 239 -12.62 20.14 -17.16
N VAL A 240 -11.84 20.55 -16.16
CA VAL A 240 -11.10 21.82 -16.12
C VAL A 240 -9.60 21.59 -15.95
N LEU A 241 -8.81 22.63 -16.23
CA LEU A 241 -7.41 22.69 -15.85
C LEU A 241 -7.32 23.51 -14.56
N ALA A 242 -6.88 22.86 -13.47
CA ALA A 242 -6.78 23.50 -12.17
C ALA A 242 -5.36 23.42 -11.62
N ALA A 243 -4.96 24.40 -10.82
CA ALA A 243 -3.72 24.31 -10.05
C ALA A 243 -3.95 23.38 -8.85
N VAL A 244 -3.09 22.36 -8.69
CA VAL A 244 -3.18 21.41 -7.59
C VAL A 244 -2.01 21.61 -6.63
N THR A 245 -2.33 21.92 -5.36
CA THR A 245 -1.35 22.04 -4.27
C THR A 245 -1.24 20.71 -3.55
N THR A 246 -0.01 20.19 -3.41
CA THR A 246 0.34 19.00 -2.61
C THR A 246 1.40 19.39 -1.59
N GLY A 247 1.68 18.52 -0.61
CA GLY A 247 2.70 18.76 0.42
C GLY A 247 2.25 18.30 1.79
N GLY A 248 2.97 18.71 2.84
CA GLY A 248 2.66 18.36 4.22
C GLY A 248 1.58 19.23 4.85
N ASN A 249 1.06 18.76 5.99
CA ASN A 249 0.12 19.49 6.85
C ASN A 249 0.48 19.30 8.32
N PHE A 250 1.06 20.31 8.95
CA PHE A 250 1.49 20.28 10.35
C PHE A 250 0.33 20.18 11.37
N ALA A 251 -0.91 20.38 10.94
CA ALA A 251 -2.06 20.39 11.82
C ALA A 251 -2.71 19.01 12.02
N LEU A 252 -2.10 17.95 11.51
CA LEU A 252 -2.61 16.59 11.66
C LEU A 252 -2.40 16.09 13.11
N PRO A 253 -3.45 15.59 13.79
CA PRO A 253 -3.34 14.96 15.11
C PRO A 253 -2.85 13.50 15.00
N ALA A 254 -2.57 12.89 16.14
CA ALA A 254 -2.38 11.46 16.23
C ALA A 254 -3.71 10.73 16.06
N GLU A 255 -3.70 9.59 15.36
CA GLU A 255 -4.86 8.74 15.17
C GLU A 255 -4.98 7.66 16.24
N THR A 256 -6.21 7.22 16.51
CA THR A 256 -6.49 6.04 17.33
C THR A 256 -7.19 4.99 16.47
N ARG A 257 -6.64 3.79 16.43
CA ARG A 257 -7.14 2.66 15.66
C ARG A 257 -7.60 1.53 16.55
N ARG A 258 -8.71 0.88 16.18
CA ARG A 258 -9.25 -0.31 16.84
C ARG A 258 -9.66 -1.34 15.81
N ASP A 259 -9.02 -2.51 15.86
CA ASP A 259 -9.24 -3.60 14.94
C ASP A 259 -9.79 -4.83 15.66
N ILE A 260 -10.71 -5.52 15.02
CA ILE A 260 -11.17 -6.84 15.42
C ILE A 260 -11.03 -7.76 14.20
N LYS A 261 -10.36 -8.88 14.38
CA LYS A 261 -10.22 -9.92 13.36
C LYS A 261 -10.70 -11.26 13.94
N LEU A 262 -11.61 -11.91 13.23
CA LEU A 262 -12.01 -13.29 13.48
C LEU A 262 -11.59 -14.11 12.26
N ALA A 263 -10.95 -15.26 12.47
CA ALA A 263 -10.54 -16.10 11.36
C ALA A 263 -10.80 -17.58 11.67
N VAL A 264 -11.08 -18.34 10.62
CA VAL A 264 -11.17 -19.78 10.65
C VAL A 264 -10.29 -20.35 9.54
N ASN A 265 -9.47 -21.32 9.92
CA ASN A 265 -8.65 -22.09 9.00
C ASN A 265 -9.02 -23.56 9.16
N TYR A 266 -9.41 -24.21 8.06
CA TYR A 266 -9.75 -25.61 8.06
C TYR A 266 -8.95 -26.37 7.02
N ARG A 267 -8.16 -27.35 7.49
CA ARG A 267 -7.37 -28.25 6.66
C ARG A 267 -7.85 -29.67 6.90
N PRO A 268 -8.85 -30.14 6.13
CA PRO A 268 -9.41 -31.47 6.31
C PRO A 268 -8.41 -32.58 5.96
N GLU A 269 -8.24 -33.58 6.81
CA GLU A 269 -7.34 -34.70 6.55
C GLU A 269 -7.76 -35.54 5.33
N TRP A 270 -9.07 -35.62 5.06
CA TRP A 270 -9.63 -36.36 3.94
C TRP A 270 -9.42 -35.67 2.58
N LEU A 271 -9.00 -34.40 2.55
CA LEU A 271 -8.78 -33.61 1.33
C LEU A 271 -7.35 -33.05 1.31
N ASP A 272 -6.39 -33.94 1.03
CA ASP A 272 -4.96 -33.60 1.05
C ASP A 272 -4.59 -32.41 0.16
N GLY A 273 -3.91 -31.45 0.75
CA GLY A 273 -3.41 -30.25 0.08
C GLY A 273 -4.38 -29.06 0.07
N PHE A 274 -5.62 -29.21 0.54
CA PHE A 274 -6.58 -28.11 0.63
C PHE A 274 -6.57 -27.45 2.00
N THR A 275 -6.74 -26.13 2.00
CA THR A 275 -7.01 -25.31 3.18
C THR A 275 -8.17 -24.38 2.85
N PHE A 276 -9.18 -24.35 3.70
CA PHE A 276 -10.28 -23.39 3.64
C PHE A 276 -10.00 -22.28 4.63
N LEU A 277 -10.21 -21.05 4.18
CA LEU A 277 -9.99 -19.82 4.97
C LEU A 277 -11.29 -19.02 5.02
N GLY A 278 -11.60 -18.48 6.17
CA GLY A 278 -12.64 -17.48 6.36
C GLY A 278 -12.14 -16.43 7.36
N GLU A 279 -12.30 -15.17 7.04
CA GLU A 279 -11.89 -14.03 7.86
C GLU A 279 -13.00 -12.99 7.89
N TYR A 280 -13.29 -12.48 9.06
CA TYR A 280 -14.06 -11.27 9.29
C TYR A 280 -13.11 -10.24 9.89
N PHE A 281 -13.14 -9.04 9.35
CA PHE A 281 -12.32 -7.93 9.81
C PHE A 281 -13.18 -6.68 9.98
N ARG A 282 -13.01 -5.99 11.11
CA ARG A 282 -13.61 -4.69 11.40
C ARG A 282 -12.54 -3.75 11.91
N ASN A 283 -12.47 -2.59 11.29
CA ASN A 283 -11.64 -1.46 11.71
C ASN A 283 -12.54 -0.29 12.10
N ASN A 284 -12.13 0.43 13.14
CA ASN A 284 -12.66 1.74 13.49
C ASN A 284 -11.48 2.61 13.92
N SER A 285 -11.20 3.64 13.15
CA SER A 285 -10.12 4.60 13.40
C SER A 285 -10.68 5.99 13.57
N THR A 286 -10.15 6.76 14.51
CA THR A 286 -10.51 8.17 14.75
C THR A 286 -9.29 9.06 14.56
N ASP A 287 -9.54 10.31 14.18
CA ASP A 287 -8.51 11.31 13.91
C ASP A 287 -7.51 10.89 12.81
N VAL A 288 -8.01 10.23 11.77
CA VAL A 288 -7.21 9.59 10.73
C VAL A 288 -6.58 10.61 9.80
N ALA A 289 -5.25 10.65 9.76
CA ALA A 289 -4.49 11.43 8.79
C ALA A 289 -4.54 10.75 7.41
N SER A 290 -5.16 11.38 6.44
CA SER A 290 -5.37 10.80 5.10
C SER A 290 -5.19 11.82 3.98
N SER A 291 -5.16 11.31 2.76
CA SER A 291 -5.18 12.14 1.56
C SER A 291 -6.46 12.94 1.44
N PHE A 292 -6.37 14.08 0.76
CA PHE A 292 -7.55 14.85 0.42
C PHE A 292 -8.48 14.02 -0.48
N PRO A 293 -9.79 13.93 -0.15
CA PRO A 293 -10.74 13.09 -0.89
C PRO A 293 -11.03 13.65 -2.29
N LEU A 294 -11.73 12.86 -3.11
CA LEU A 294 -12.22 13.32 -4.40
C LEU A 294 -13.17 14.51 -4.20
N LEU A 295 -12.95 15.61 -4.95
CA LEU A 295 -13.68 16.85 -4.78
C LEU A 295 -15.12 16.75 -5.31
N THR A 296 -16.00 16.11 -4.53
CA THR A 296 -17.45 16.16 -4.73
C THR A 296 -18.03 17.44 -4.09
N PRO A 297 -19.28 17.82 -4.38
CA PRO A 297 -19.92 18.98 -3.75
C PRO A 297 -19.94 18.91 -2.22
N GLU A 298 -20.10 17.70 -1.66
CA GLU A 298 -20.09 17.48 -0.20
C GLU A 298 -18.69 17.74 0.38
N ILE A 299 -17.64 17.33 -0.33
CA ILE A 299 -16.25 17.57 0.06
C ILE A 299 -15.91 19.05 -0.06
N GLU A 300 -16.35 19.72 -1.13
CA GLU A 300 -16.17 21.16 -1.29
C GLU A 300 -16.84 21.93 -0.14
N ALA A 301 -18.06 21.55 0.23
CA ALA A 301 -18.76 22.12 1.37
C ALA A 301 -18.06 21.84 2.72
N ALA A 302 -17.42 20.66 2.85
CA ALA A 302 -16.67 20.30 4.04
C ALA A 302 -15.33 21.05 4.15
N PHE A 303 -14.69 21.39 3.03
CA PHE A 303 -13.38 22.02 2.96
C PHE A 303 -13.36 23.26 2.06
N PRO A 304 -14.19 24.29 2.35
CA PRO A 304 -14.31 25.47 1.46
C PRO A 304 -12.98 26.21 1.29
N ASP A 305 -12.10 26.18 2.30
CA ASP A 305 -10.80 26.88 2.26
C ASP A 305 -9.77 26.17 1.35
N ARG A 306 -10.08 24.96 0.90
CA ARG A 306 -9.21 24.17 0.03
C ARG A 306 -9.52 24.31 -1.46
N VAL A 307 -10.59 25.03 -1.79
CA VAL A 307 -11.10 25.13 -3.16
C VAL A 307 -11.18 26.59 -3.58
N THR A 308 -10.65 26.90 -4.75
CA THR A 308 -10.74 28.24 -5.33
C THR A 308 -11.49 28.17 -6.65
N ARG A 309 -12.54 29.02 -6.77
CA ARG A 309 -13.29 29.21 -8.00
C ARG A 309 -13.15 30.64 -8.50
N ASP A 310 -13.17 30.83 -9.81
CA ASP A 310 -13.19 32.17 -10.41
C ASP A 310 -14.57 32.84 -10.29
N ALA A 311 -14.70 34.09 -10.79
CA ALA A 311 -15.94 34.84 -10.75
C ALA A 311 -17.09 34.21 -11.55
N SER A 312 -16.80 33.27 -12.46
CA SER A 312 -17.80 32.52 -13.21
C SER A 312 -18.23 31.22 -12.50
N GLY A 313 -17.63 30.90 -11.36
CA GLY A 313 -17.86 29.67 -10.60
C GLY A 313 -17.01 28.49 -11.08
N ARG A 314 -16.09 28.68 -12.01
CA ARG A 314 -15.22 27.62 -12.53
C ARG A 314 -14.11 27.31 -11.54
N LEU A 315 -13.82 26.03 -11.34
CA LEU A 315 -12.73 25.56 -10.49
C LEU A 315 -11.37 25.93 -11.11
N VAL A 316 -10.52 26.65 -10.33
CA VAL A 316 -9.18 27.09 -10.75
C VAL A 316 -8.06 26.57 -9.89
N ALA A 317 -8.31 26.23 -8.62
CA ALA A 317 -7.29 25.63 -7.76
C ALA A 317 -7.89 24.71 -6.68
N ILE A 318 -7.11 23.71 -6.28
CA ILE A 318 -7.43 22.76 -5.20
C ILE A 318 -6.19 22.55 -4.34
N ASP A 319 -6.33 22.66 -3.02
CA ASP A 319 -5.32 22.25 -2.05
C ASP A 319 -5.60 20.83 -1.60
N LYS A 320 -4.82 19.86 -2.13
CA LYS A 320 -4.91 18.42 -1.84
C LYS A 320 -3.95 17.96 -0.75
N ARG A 321 -3.39 18.85 0.06
CA ARG A 321 -2.57 18.44 1.21
C ARG A 321 -3.37 17.53 2.16
N PRO A 322 -2.72 16.63 2.90
CA PRO A 322 -3.39 15.72 3.81
C PRO A 322 -4.39 16.41 4.74
N VAL A 323 -5.47 15.72 5.03
CA VAL A 323 -6.55 16.15 5.91
C VAL A 323 -6.74 15.16 7.04
N ASN A 324 -7.45 15.58 8.08
CA ASN A 324 -7.86 14.71 9.15
C ASN A 324 -9.34 14.33 8.97
N TYR A 325 -9.63 13.04 9.13
CA TYR A 325 -11.00 12.53 9.22
C TYR A 325 -11.33 12.19 10.66
N ALA A 326 -12.50 12.63 11.13
CA ALA A 326 -12.94 12.37 12.50
C ALA A 326 -13.10 10.86 12.77
N GLU A 327 -13.58 10.09 11.79
CA GLU A 327 -13.73 8.64 11.93
C GLU A 327 -13.70 7.95 10.55
N VAL A 328 -13.05 6.80 10.50
CA VAL A 328 -13.05 5.88 9.35
C VAL A 328 -13.46 4.50 9.84
N ARG A 329 -14.49 3.91 9.21
CA ARG A 329 -14.95 2.55 9.51
C ARG A 329 -14.82 1.67 8.29
N SER A 330 -14.36 0.45 8.51
CA SER A 330 -14.26 -0.58 7.49
C SER A 330 -14.64 -1.92 8.07
N GLU A 331 -15.52 -2.65 7.35
CA GLU A 331 -15.96 -3.98 7.73
C GLU A 331 -15.98 -4.88 6.49
N ARG A 332 -15.34 -6.05 6.58
CA ARG A 332 -15.26 -6.98 5.45
C ARG A 332 -15.24 -8.44 5.88
N ILE A 333 -15.69 -9.29 4.99
CA ILE A 333 -15.55 -10.74 5.05
C ILE A 333 -14.67 -11.17 3.86
N ARG A 334 -13.66 -11.98 4.13
CA ARG A 334 -12.85 -12.63 3.10
C ARG A 334 -12.89 -14.13 3.33
N TYR A 335 -13.17 -14.90 2.27
CA TYR A 335 -13.12 -16.35 2.34
C TYR A 335 -12.58 -16.94 1.05
N GLY A 336 -12.08 -18.16 1.16
CA GLY A 336 -11.49 -18.81 0.00
C GLY A 336 -10.86 -20.14 0.31
N ILE A 337 -10.14 -20.61 -0.70
CA ILE A 337 -9.46 -21.90 -0.67
C ILE A 337 -8.00 -21.71 -1.08
N ASP A 338 -7.12 -22.45 -0.45
CA ASP A 338 -5.74 -22.65 -0.88
C ASP A 338 -5.52 -24.14 -1.13
N PHE A 339 -5.00 -24.47 -2.30
CA PHE A 339 -4.61 -25.82 -2.67
C PHE A 339 -3.13 -25.86 -2.99
N SER A 340 -2.40 -26.78 -2.35
CA SER A 340 -0.98 -26.98 -2.62
C SER A 340 -0.63 -28.46 -2.56
N LYS A 341 -0.20 -29.01 -3.70
CA LYS A 341 0.19 -30.42 -3.78
C LYS A 341 1.55 -30.59 -4.47
N ARG A 342 2.42 -31.36 -3.83
CA ARG A 342 3.68 -31.80 -4.43
C ARG A 342 3.46 -33.09 -5.18
N PHE A 343 4.14 -33.28 -6.29
CA PHE A 343 4.11 -34.51 -7.08
C PHE A 343 5.51 -34.87 -7.60
N GLY A 344 5.71 -36.13 -7.95
CA GLY A 344 7.00 -36.66 -8.40
C GLY A 344 7.79 -37.41 -7.31
N GLN A 345 8.80 -38.16 -7.71
CA GLN A 345 9.59 -39.00 -6.78
C GLN A 345 10.43 -38.12 -5.84
N GLN A 346 10.18 -38.20 -4.55
CA GLN A 346 11.19 -37.86 -3.55
C GLN A 346 12.25 -38.97 -3.58
N ARG A 347 13.46 -38.68 -4.09
CA ARG A 347 14.62 -39.54 -3.81
C ARG A 347 14.83 -39.49 -2.30
N GLY A 348 14.70 -40.66 -1.67
CA GLY A 348 14.72 -40.86 -0.24
C GLY A 348 15.96 -40.25 0.43
N GLY A 349 15.73 -39.14 1.09
CA GLY A 349 16.55 -38.66 2.18
C GLY A 349 15.83 -39.06 3.45
N SER A 350 16.53 -39.78 4.33
CA SER A 350 16.06 -40.24 5.62
C SER A 350 15.24 -39.16 6.34
N SER A 351 14.01 -39.48 6.60
CA SER A 351 13.09 -38.68 7.42
C SER A 351 13.66 -38.51 8.82
N ARG A 352 14.32 -37.38 9.08
CA ARG A 352 14.35 -36.83 10.42
C ARG A 352 12.93 -36.25 10.66
N PRO A 353 12.27 -36.59 11.77
CA PRO A 353 11.02 -35.98 12.11
C PRO A 353 11.26 -34.46 12.16
N SER A 354 10.59 -33.73 11.27
CA SER A 354 10.57 -32.28 11.29
C SER A 354 9.88 -31.86 12.58
N ARG A 355 10.67 -31.42 13.54
CA ARG A 355 10.13 -30.59 14.62
C ARG A 355 9.41 -29.43 13.94
N GLN A 356 8.11 -29.42 14.02
CA GLN A 356 7.29 -28.27 13.60
C GLN A 356 7.87 -27.02 14.27
N PRO A 357 8.22 -25.97 13.52
CA PRO A 357 8.41 -24.70 14.16
C PRO A 357 7.05 -24.33 14.77
N ALA A 358 7.04 -24.04 16.07
CA ALA A 358 5.92 -23.35 16.68
C ALA A 358 5.54 -22.20 15.77
N ALA A 359 4.26 -22.04 15.51
CA ALA A 359 3.73 -20.92 14.72
C ALA A 359 4.35 -19.65 15.31
N ALA A 360 5.11 -18.93 14.49
CA ALA A 360 5.53 -17.59 14.86
C ALA A 360 4.25 -16.81 15.16
N PRO A 361 4.21 -16.00 16.23
CA PRO A 361 3.08 -15.09 16.46
C PRO A 361 2.83 -14.37 15.13
N ALA A 362 1.58 -14.34 14.71
CA ALA A 362 1.18 -13.61 13.52
C ALA A 362 1.73 -12.19 13.69
N ALA A 363 2.56 -11.76 12.74
CA ALA A 363 2.90 -10.36 12.65
C ALA A 363 1.57 -9.59 12.68
N PRO A 364 1.48 -8.46 13.38
CA PRO A 364 0.30 -7.62 13.32
C PRO A 364 -0.03 -7.44 11.84
N PRO A 365 -1.31 -7.55 11.45
CA PRO A 365 -1.67 -7.32 10.06
C PRO A 365 -1.07 -5.96 9.71
N GLU A 366 -0.24 -5.90 8.68
CA GLU A 366 0.06 -4.63 8.03
C GLU A 366 -1.30 -4.02 7.79
N GLY A 367 -1.60 -2.96 8.55
CA GLY A 367 -2.84 -2.27 8.37
C GLY A 367 -2.87 -1.90 6.89
N ASP A 368 -3.99 -2.17 6.22
CA ASP A 368 -4.28 -1.49 4.98
C ASP A 368 -4.24 0.01 5.32
N GLN A 369 -3.05 0.59 5.28
CA GLN A 369 -2.94 2.01 5.06
C GLN A 369 -3.75 2.23 3.79
N PRO A 370 -4.71 3.16 3.78
CA PRO A 370 -5.30 3.57 2.54
C PRO A 370 -4.12 3.79 1.59
N PRO A 371 -4.15 3.26 0.36
CA PRO A 371 -3.01 3.34 -0.54
C PRO A 371 -2.53 4.78 -0.52
N PRO A 372 -1.20 5.03 -0.42
CA PRO A 372 -0.70 6.39 -0.49
C PRO A 372 -1.34 7.00 -1.72
N PRO A 373 -1.81 8.27 -1.68
CA PRO A 373 -2.51 8.87 -2.77
C PRO A 373 -1.66 8.63 -4.01
N GLU A 374 -2.22 7.92 -4.97
CA GLU A 374 -1.65 7.93 -6.31
C GLU A 374 -1.68 9.41 -6.71
N GLY A 375 -0.53 10.05 -6.57
CA GLY A 375 -0.34 11.37 -7.11
C GLY A 375 -0.77 11.25 -8.57
N GLU A 376 -1.69 12.11 -8.98
CA GLU A 376 -2.20 12.19 -10.33
C GLU A 376 -1.08 11.88 -11.31
N GLN A 377 -1.31 10.89 -12.16
CA GLN A 377 -0.35 10.36 -13.09
C GLN A 377 0.06 11.42 -14.14
N GLY A 378 1.00 12.27 -13.73
CA GLY A 378 1.99 12.80 -14.64
C GLY A 378 3.19 11.89 -14.53
N GLY A 379 3.26 10.83 -15.37
CA GLY A 379 4.42 9.97 -15.48
C GLY A 379 4.73 9.15 -14.22
N ARG A 380 4.26 7.89 -14.22
CA ARG A 380 4.69 6.85 -13.27
C ARG A 380 6.22 6.83 -13.24
N PRO A 381 6.88 7.04 -12.10
CA PRO A 381 8.29 6.74 -11.99
C PRO A 381 8.47 5.24 -12.30
N PRO A 382 9.58 4.81 -12.92
CA PRO A 382 9.85 3.40 -13.06
C PRO A 382 9.79 2.81 -11.66
N GLU A 383 9.02 1.74 -11.49
CA GLU A 383 8.90 0.97 -10.26
C GLU A 383 10.31 0.75 -9.70
N GLY A 384 10.72 1.64 -8.80
CA GLY A 384 11.75 1.31 -7.85
C GLY A 384 11.18 0.08 -7.15
N LYS A 385 11.83 -1.06 -7.34
CA LYS A 385 11.52 -2.31 -6.68
C LYS A 385 11.25 -1.98 -5.21
N THR A 386 9.98 -1.92 -4.82
CA THR A 386 9.63 -2.17 -3.45
C THR A 386 10.20 -3.55 -3.20
N ALA A 387 11.35 -3.59 -2.56
CA ALA A 387 11.84 -4.79 -1.97
C ALA A 387 10.73 -5.22 -1.01
N SER A 388 9.90 -6.16 -1.47
CA SER A 388 9.14 -6.96 -0.54
C SER A 388 10.17 -7.42 0.46
N ARG A 389 10.10 -6.90 1.67
CA ARG A 389 10.82 -7.43 2.82
C ARG A 389 10.33 -8.85 3.06
N SER A 390 10.78 -9.78 2.20
CA SER A 390 11.02 -11.11 2.65
C SER A 390 12.13 -10.94 3.68
N GLY A 391 11.78 -10.98 4.96
CA GLY A 391 12.73 -11.12 6.05
C GLY A 391 13.74 -12.19 5.68
N PRO A 392 15.00 -12.09 6.11
CA PRO A 392 16.02 -13.06 5.77
C PRO A 392 15.52 -14.44 6.23
N ARG A 393 15.04 -15.22 5.30
CA ARG A 393 15.00 -16.66 5.49
C ARG A 393 16.44 -17.04 5.69
N GLY A 394 16.76 -17.40 6.91
CA GLY A 394 18.06 -17.94 7.28
C GLY A 394 18.50 -18.89 6.20
N GLY A 395 19.50 -18.49 5.43
CA GLY A 395 20.18 -19.34 4.47
C GLY A 395 20.83 -20.45 5.25
N GLY A 396 20.13 -21.57 5.39
CA GLY A 396 20.78 -22.83 5.71
C GLY A 396 21.81 -23.06 4.60
N GLY A 397 23.08 -22.85 4.92
CA GLY A 397 24.20 -23.21 4.08
C GLY A 397 24.08 -24.70 3.76
N GLY A 398 23.46 -25.03 2.64
CA GLY A 398 23.56 -26.33 2.02
C GLY A 398 24.96 -26.47 1.45
N GLY A 399 25.81 -27.24 2.10
CA GLY A 399 27.08 -27.64 1.53
C GLY A 399 26.90 -28.26 0.13
N PRO A 400 27.93 -28.24 -0.73
CA PRO A 400 27.87 -28.80 -2.06
C PRO A 400 27.66 -30.32 -1.96
N GLY A 401 26.42 -30.81 -2.15
CA GLY A 401 26.10 -32.24 -2.10
C GLY A 401 24.64 -32.60 -1.77
N ALA A 402 23.84 -31.70 -1.26
CA ALA A 402 22.41 -31.98 -1.07
C ALA A 402 21.69 -31.95 -2.42
N GLY A 403 21.33 -33.10 -2.95
CA GLY A 403 20.55 -33.23 -4.18
C GLY A 403 19.27 -32.39 -4.07
N ARG A 404 19.11 -31.48 -5.02
CA ARG A 404 17.89 -30.67 -5.15
C ARG A 404 16.68 -31.60 -5.25
N PRO A 405 15.57 -31.34 -4.53
CA PRO A 405 14.40 -32.21 -4.59
C PRO A 405 13.85 -32.20 -6.03
N SER A 406 13.97 -33.36 -6.68
CA SER A 406 13.35 -33.58 -7.98
C SER A 406 11.88 -33.85 -7.75
N GLY A 407 11.04 -32.91 -8.12
CA GLY A 407 9.58 -33.02 -8.03
C GLY A 407 8.91 -31.73 -8.42
N GLY A 408 7.63 -31.83 -8.76
CA GLY A 408 6.79 -30.68 -9.10
C GLY A 408 5.90 -30.27 -7.96
N ARG A 409 5.28 -29.08 -8.12
CA ARG A 409 4.29 -28.53 -7.19
C ARG A 409 3.20 -27.83 -7.97
N TRP A 410 1.97 -28.09 -7.59
CA TRP A 410 0.80 -27.29 -7.90
C TRP A 410 0.48 -26.39 -6.72
N GLN A 411 0.08 -25.17 -7.01
CA GLN A 411 -0.48 -24.25 -6.03
C GLN A 411 -1.59 -23.48 -6.71
N VAL A 412 -2.77 -23.45 -6.08
CA VAL A 412 -3.91 -22.65 -6.52
C VAL A 412 -4.57 -22.06 -5.30
N SER A 413 -4.84 -20.76 -5.30
CA SER A 413 -5.64 -20.11 -4.28
C SER A 413 -6.72 -19.26 -4.94
N ALA A 414 -7.89 -19.23 -4.34
CA ALA A 414 -9.00 -18.41 -4.79
C ALA A 414 -9.68 -17.78 -3.56
N PHE A 415 -9.81 -16.47 -3.58
CA PHE A 415 -10.41 -15.69 -2.49
C PHE A 415 -11.49 -14.77 -3.02
N HIS A 416 -12.53 -14.57 -2.22
CA HIS A 416 -13.55 -13.57 -2.42
C HIS A 416 -13.61 -12.68 -1.19
N THR A 417 -13.50 -11.38 -1.39
CA THR A 417 -13.67 -10.35 -0.38
C THR A 417 -14.98 -9.63 -0.62
N ILE A 418 -15.79 -9.51 0.44
CA ILE A 418 -17.03 -8.73 0.46
C ILE A 418 -16.83 -7.60 1.46
N ARG A 419 -16.91 -6.34 1.01
CA ARG A 419 -16.95 -5.19 1.89
C ARG A 419 -18.38 -4.95 2.34
N LEU A 420 -18.60 -4.94 3.65
CA LEU A 420 -19.93 -4.75 4.27
C LEU A 420 -20.18 -3.28 4.57
N GLU A 421 -19.16 -2.60 5.11
CA GLU A 421 -19.15 -1.18 5.45
C GLU A 421 -17.79 -0.58 5.06
N GLU A 422 -17.79 0.62 4.50
CA GLU A 422 -16.59 1.43 4.26
C GLU A 422 -17.00 2.90 4.22
N THR A 423 -16.90 3.55 5.39
CA THR A 423 -17.44 4.89 5.58
C THR A 423 -16.41 5.83 6.19
N ILE A 424 -16.53 7.11 5.88
CA ILE A 424 -15.67 8.18 6.38
C ILE A 424 -16.54 9.31 6.90
N LYS A 425 -16.36 9.62 8.19
CA LYS A 425 -16.88 10.83 8.80
C LYS A 425 -15.81 11.90 8.80
N ILE A 426 -16.00 12.96 8.01
CA ILE A 426 -15.01 14.02 7.91
C ILE A 426 -14.96 14.82 9.21
N ARG A 427 -16.12 15.29 9.70
CA ARG A 427 -16.29 16.02 10.96
C ARG A 427 -17.77 16.05 11.37
N ASP A 428 -18.06 16.49 12.57
CA ASP A 428 -19.44 16.65 13.03
C ASP A 428 -20.21 17.67 12.18
N GLY A 429 -21.43 17.31 11.82
CA GLY A 429 -22.32 18.15 11.00
C GLY A 429 -22.09 18.06 9.48
N VAL A 430 -21.14 17.26 9.03
CA VAL A 430 -20.94 16.91 7.61
C VAL A 430 -21.48 15.51 7.37
N GLU A 431 -22.13 15.29 6.22
CA GLU A 431 -22.62 13.97 5.82
C GLU A 431 -21.48 12.97 5.74
N GLU A 432 -21.74 11.74 6.18
CA GLU A 432 -20.79 10.63 6.14
C GLU A 432 -20.62 10.15 4.71
N LEU A 433 -19.39 9.94 4.28
CA LEU A 433 -19.07 9.40 2.97
C LEU A 433 -19.20 7.88 2.98
N ASP A 434 -20.09 7.32 2.16
CA ASP A 434 -20.17 5.88 1.91
C ASP A 434 -19.37 5.54 0.63
N LEU A 435 -18.20 4.94 0.80
CA LEU A 435 -17.31 4.57 -0.31
C LEU A 435 -17.84 3.39 -1.13
N LEU A 436 -18.79 2.62 -0.58
CA LEU A 436 -19.47 1.55 -1.29
C LEU A 436 -20.67 2.05 -2.09
N ASP A 437 -21.14 3.27 -1.82
CA ASP A 437 -22.35 3.83 -2.44
C ASP A 437 -22.27 5.34 -2.74
N GLY A 438 -21.47 5.71 -3.72
CA GLY A 438 -21.49 7.04 -4.32
C GLY A 438 -20.43 8.02 -3.84
N SER A 439 -19.62 7.67 -2.86
CA SER A 439 -18.47 8.47 -2.43
C SER A 439 -17.14 7.85 -2.89
N ALA A 440 -16.07 8.66 -2.96
CA ALA A 440 -14.73 8.20 -3.31
C ALA A 440 -13.65 9.04 -2.62
N ILE A 441 -12.49 8.43 -2.34
CA ILE A 441 -11.32 9.15 -1.82
C ILE A 441 -10.41 9.62 -2.96
N GLY A 442 -10.24 8.83 -3.99
CA GLY A 442 -9.31 9.10 -5.09
C GLY A 442 -9.98 9.15 -6.45
N SER A 443 -9.19 9.40 -7.48
CA SER A 443 -9.65 9.46 -8.88
C SER A 443 -10.11 8.10 -9.44
N THR A 444 -9.83 7.00 -8.74
CA THR A 444 -10.17 5.64 -9.17
C THR A 444 -11.59 5.20 -8.80
N GLY A 445 -12.39 6.09 -8.25
CA GLY A 445 -13.78 5.85 -7.86
C GLY A 445 -13.93 5.42 -6.42
N GLY A 446 -15.12 4.89 -6.07
CA GLY A 446 -15.41 4.33 -4.76
C GLY A 446 -14.80 2.95 -4.57
N SER A 447 -15.01 2.36 -3.40
CA SER A 447 -14.53 1.01 -3.09
C SER A 447 -15.43 -0.07 -3.73
N PRO A 448 -14.86 -1.08 -4.40
CA PRO A 448 -15.66 -2.17 -4.95
C PRO A 448 -16.21 -3.06 -3.83
N ARG A 449 -17.50 -3.35 -3.86
CA ARG A 449 -18.16 -4.20 -2.86
C ARG A 449 -17.65 -5.64 -2.89
N HIS A 450 -17.34 -6.16 -4.08
CA HIS A 450 -16.82 -7.51 -4.27
C HIS A 450 -15.49 -7.48 -5.00
N GLU A 451 -14.54 -8.25 -4.46
CA GLU A 451 -13.21 -8.45 -5.04
C GLU A 451 -12.89 -9.94 -5.07
N PHE A 452 -12.44 -10.44 -6.21
CA PHE A 452 -12.05 -11.84 -6.42
C PHE A 452 -10.57 -11.89 -6.77
N GLU A 453 -9.84 -12.76 -6.10
CA GLU A 453 -8.41 -13.03 -6.34
C GLU A 453 -8.22 -14.50 -6.65
N ILE A 454 -7.50 -14.79 -7.73
CA ILE A 454 -7.11 -16.15 -8.10
C ILE A 454 -5.62 -16.15 -8.36
N ASN A 455 -4.89 -16.99 -7.63
CA ASN A 455 -3.46 -17.20 -7.86
C ASN A 455 -3.24 -18.66 -8.21
N GLY A 456 -2.55 -18.93 -9.31
CA GLY A 456 -2.23 -20.26 -9.78
C GLY A 456 -0.74 -20.39 -10.06
N GLY A 457 -0.16 -21.54 -9.72
CA GLY A 457 1.23 -21.81 -10.01
C GLY A 457 1.50 -23.30 -10.23
N TRP A 458 2.37 -23.56 -11.17
CA TRP A 458 2.92 -24.87 -11.42
C TRP A 458 4.42 -24.77 -11.60
N PHE A 459 5.11 -25.70 -10.99
CA PHE A 459 6.56 -25.83 -11.11
C PHE A 459 6.92 -27.30 -11.24
N ASN A 460 7.80 -27.65 -12.18
CA ASN A 460 8.36 -28.97 -12.31
C ASN A 460 9.72 -28.93 -13.04
N ASN A 461 10.74 -29.54 -12.44
CA ASN A 461 12.08 -29.70 -13.06
C ASN A 461 12.60 -28.41 -13.72
N GLY A 462 12.61 -27.29 -12.97
CA GLY A 462 13.15 -26.02 -13.45
C GLY A 462 12.27 -25.20 -14.38
N ILE A 463 11.11 -25.72 -14.81
CA ILE A 463 10.10 -24.94 -15.53
C ILE A 463 8.98 -24.61 -14.59
N GLY A 464 8.50 -23.37 -14.65
CA GLY A 464 7.33 -22.96 -13.89
C GLY A 464 6.55 -21.86 -14.58
N PHE A 465 5.27 -21.79 -14.24
CA PHE A 465 4.45 -20.64 -14.51
C PHE A 465 3.67 -20.24 -13.27
N ARG A 466 3.34 -18.98 -13.21
CA ARG A 466 2.46 -18.37 -12.21
C ARG A 466 1.48 -17.45 -12.91
N LEU A 467 0.25 -17.52 -12.51
CA LEU A 467 -0.85 -16.69 -12.96
C LEU A 467 -1.47 -16.02 -11.73
N ASP A 468 -1.60 -14.71 -11.78
CA ASP A 468 -2.20 -13.91 -10.72
C ASP A 468 -3.36 -13.13 -11.36
N GLY A 469 -4.59 -13.41 -10.93
CA GLY A 469 -5.81 -12.77 -11.43
C GLY A 469 -6.52 -12.00 -10.32
N LYS A 470 -6.99 -10.80 -10.64
CA LYS A 470 -7.81 -9.97 -9.77
C LYS A 470 -9.00 -9.43 -10.55
N HIS A 471 -10.18 -9.53 -9.97
CA HIS A 471 -11.40 -8.92 -10.49
C HIS A 471 -12.06 -8.10 -9.39
N GLN A 472 -12.44 -6.87 -9.72
CA GLN A 472 -13.19 -5.97 -8.84
C GLN A 472 -14.47 -5.51 -9.53
N THR A 473 -15.56 -5.41 -8.76
CA THR A 473 -16.84 -4.94 -9.29
C THR A 473 -16.84 -3.44 -9.56
N ALA A 474 -17.74 -3.03 -10.44
CA ALA A 474 -17.99 -1.63 -10.79
C ALA A 474 -18.33 -0.78 -9.55
N THR A 475 -17.99 0.50 -9.60
CA THR A 475 -18.29 1.50 -8.57
C THR A 475 -18.96 2.73 -9.18
N ARG A 476 -19.48 3.62 -8.33
CA ARG A 476 -20.05 4.90 -8.76
C ARG A 476 -19.60 6.02 -7.85
N VAL A 477 -19.61 7.24 -8.37
CA VAL A 477 -19.40 8.47 -7.62
C VAL A 477 -20.54 9.42 -7.95
N ASN A 478 -21.22 9.91 -6.92
CA ASN A 478 -22.32 10.86 -7.05
C ASN A 478 -21.75 12.27 -7.16
N GLY A 479 -22.18 13.02 -8.16
CA GLY A 479 -21.68 14.36 -8.45
C GLY A 479 -22.53 15.50 -7.89
N GLY A 480 -23.63 15.22 -7.21
CA GLY A 480 -24.51 16.23 -6.61
C GLY A 480 -25.43 16.95 -7.60
N LEU A 481 -24.99 17.25 -8.81
CA LEU A 481 -25.82 17.80 -9.88
C LEU A 481 -26.31 16.70 -10.82
N THR A 482 -27.47 16.91 -11.43
CA THR A 482 -27.97 16.02 -12.47
C THR A 482 -26.99 15.98 -13.64
N GLY A 483 -26.47 14.80 -13.97
CA GLY A 483 -25.54 14.59 -15.09
C GLY A 483 -24.07 14.55 -14.70
N SER A 484 -23.71 14.82 -13.44
CA SER A 484 -22.31 14.83 -12.99
C SER A 484 -21.85 13.53 -12.32
N ASN A 485 -22.72 12.52 -12.20
CA ASN A 485 -22.36 11.23 -11.66
C ASN A 485 -21.36 10.50 -12.58
N LEU A 486 -20.44 9.76 -11.96
CA LEU A 486 -19.49 8.92 -12.69
C LEU A 486 -19.71 7.44 -12.36
N ARG A 487 -19.64 6.60 -13.39
CA ARG A 487 -19.71 5.15 -13.28
C ARG A 487 -18.39 4.56 -13.73
N PHE A 488 -17.74 3.85 -12.83
CA PHE A 488 -16.50 3.14 -13.05
C PHE A 488 -16.83 1.68 -13.37
N SER A 489 -16.35 1.17 -14.50
CA SER A 489 -16.58 -0.23 -14.87
C SER A 489 -15.90 -1.18 -13.89
N ASP A 490 -16.32 -2.44 -13.89
CA ASP A 490 -15.52 -3.52 -13.35
C ASP A 490 -14.14 -3.57 -14.02
N LEU A 491 -13.17 -4.16 -13.34
CA LEU A 491 -11.81 -4.32 -13.83
C LEU A 491 -11.31 -5.73 -13.54
N THR A 492 -10.79 -6.39 -14.59
CA THR A 492 -10.19 -7.72 -14.49
C THR A 492 -8.76 -7.71 -14.97
N THR A 493 -7.81 -7.80 -14.07
CA THR A 493 -6.39 -7.91 -14.43
C THR A 493 -5.89 -9.33 -14.23
N VAL A 494 -5.15 -9.84 -15.21
CA VAL A 494 -4.49 -11.14 -15.12
C VAL A 494 -3.05 -10.99 -15.54
N ASN A 495 -2.14 -11.39 -14.65
CA ASN A 495 -0.71 -11.35 -14.86
C ASN A 495 -0.18 -12.77 -15.03
N LEU A 496 0.72 -12.97 -15.98
CA LEU A 496 1.37 -14.25 -16.24
C LEU A 496 2.89 -14.10 -16.07
N ARG A 497 3.47 -15.00 -15.31
CA ARG A 497 4.92 -15.13 -15.22
C ARG A 497 5.33 -16.56 -15.55
N MET A 498 6.18 -16.71 -16.53
CA MET A 498 6.77 -18.00 -16.91
C MET A 498 8.28 -17.96 -16.68
N PHE A 499 8.86 -19.08 -16.31
CA PHE A 499 10.32 -19.13 -16.15
C PHE A 499 10.86 -20.52 -16.40
N ILE A 500 12.14 -20.56 -16.78
CA ILE A 500 12.94 -21.76 -16.92
C ILE A 500 14.30 -21.55 -16.26
N ASN A 501 14.63 -22.40 -15.31
CA ASN A 501 15.97 -22.47 -14.71
C ASN A 501 16.81 -23.43 -15.55
N LEU A 502 17.88 -22.93 -16.15
CA LEU A 502 18.70 -23.73 -17.07
C LEU A 502 19.60 -24.73 -16.35
N ASP A 503 19.90 -24.51 -15.08
CA ASP A 503 20.65 -25.46 -14.24
C ASP A 503 19.95 -26.82 -14.08
N ASP A 504 18.62 -26.81 -14.05
CA ASP A 504 17.83 -28.03 -13.93
C ASP A 504 17.81 -28.82 -15.26
N ARG A 505 18.50 -28.34 -16.31
CA ARG A 505 18.68 -28.90 -17.66
C ARG A 505 20.12 -29.36 -17.85
N GLY A 506 20.58 -30.28 -17.03
CA GLY A 506 21.97 -30.77 -17.01
C GLY A 506 22.61 -30.97 -18.37
N ASN A 507 21.91 -31.61 -19.32
CA ASN A 507 22.40 -31.85 -20.68
C ASN A 507 22.68 -30.52 -21.46
N LEU A 508 22.01 -29.42 -21.13
CA LEU A 508 22.21 -28.12 -21.77
C LEU A 508 23.38 -27.37 -21.16
N THR A 509 23.48 -27.36 -19.83
CA THR A 509 24.53 -26.66 -19.09
C THR A 509 25.89 -27.37 -19.17
N GLU A 510 25.90 -28.69 -19.40
CA GLU A 510 27.12 -29.41 -19.72
C GLU A 510 27.69 -29.06 -21.11
N LYS A 511 26.80 -28.87 -22.11
CA LYS A 511 27.21 -28.50 -23.47
C LYS A 511 27.56 -27.02 -23.59
N VAL A 512 26.92 -26.15 -22.79
CA VAL A 512 27.02 -24.71 -22.85
C VAL A 512 27.24 -24.15 -21.42
N PRO A 513 28.46 -24.22 -20.90
CA PRO A 513 28.76 -23.93 -19.48
C PRO A 513 28.40 -22.53 -19.02
N PHE A 514 28.36 -21.50 -19.89
CA PHE A 514 27.99 -20.15 -19.51
C PHE A 514 26.50 -20.01 -19.12
N LEU A 515 25.65 -20.96 -19.51
CA LEU A 515 24.22 -20.99 -19.11
C LEU A 515 24.01 -21.54 -17.69
N LYS A 516 25.07 -21.97 -17.03
CA LYS A 516 25.01 -22.43 -15.65
C LYS A 516 24.62 -21.27 -14.74
N ASN A 517 23.72 -21.53 -13.77
CA ASN A 517 23.12 -20.54 -12.88
C ASN A 517 22.27 -19.46 -13.61
N SER A 518 21.86 -19.72 -14.84
CA SER A 518 21.02 -18.81 -15.61
C SER A 518 19.54 -19.17 -15.50
N ARG A 519 18.70 -18.14 -15.48
CA ARG A 519 17.24 -18.24 -15.52
C ARG A 519 16.68 -17.32 -16.60
N ILE A 520 15.78 -17.85 -17.40
CA ILE A 520 15.00 -17.06 -18.37
C ILE A 520 13.61 -16.91 -17.75
N ALA A 521 13.09 -15.69 -17.75
CA ALA A 521 11.72 -15.39 -17.31
C ALA A 521 11.02 -14.51 -18.36
N LEU A 522 9.74 -14.77 -18.54
CA LEU A 522 8.80 -13.92 -19.28
C LEU A 522 7.74 -13.43 -18.30
N LYS A 523 7.53 -12.14 -18.24
CA LYS A 523 6.47 -11.49 -17.46
C LYS A 523 5.52 -10.79 -18.42
N MET A 524 4.23 -11.01 -18.22
CA MET A 524 3.17 -10.30 -18.91
C MET A 524 2.18 -9.79 -17.87
N ASP A 525 2.08 -8.50 -17.73
CA ASP A 525 1.10 -7.87 -16.85
C ASP A 525 -0.13 -7.49 -17.68
N ASN A 526 -1.31 -7.65 -17.07
CA ASN A 526 -2.60 -7.35 -17.68
C ASN A 526 -2.75 -7.99 -19.08
N ILE A 527 -2.66 -9.33 -19.15
CA ILE A 527 -2.63 -10.07 -20.43
C ILE A 527 -3.84 -9.81 -21.32
N PHE A 528 -4.99 -9.45 -20.74
CA PHE A 528 -6.21 -9.13 -21.47
C PHE A 528 -6.29 -7.66 -21.88
N ASN A 529 -5.37 -6.81 -21.39
CA ASN A 529 -5.38 -5.37 -21.63
C ASN A 529 -6.70 -4.73 -21.18
N ASP A 530 -7.25 -5.21 -20.08
CA ASP A 530 -8.46 -4.64 -19.51
C ASP A 530 -8.13 -3.33 -18.80
N ILE A 531 -8.87 -2.27 -19.08
CA ILE A 531 -8.68 -0.93 -18.54
C ILE A 531 -10.03 -0.45 -18.02
N GLN A 532 -10.04 0.05 -16.80
CA GLN A 532 -11.24 0.63 -16.23
C GLN A 532 -11.75 1.79 -17.08
N THR A 533 -13.01 1.75 -17.44
CA THR A 533 -13.68 2.83 -18.18
C THR A 533 -14.58 3.62 -17.23
N VAL A 534 -14.55 4.95 -17.37
CA VAL A 534 -15.37 5.87 -16.56
C VAL A 534 -16.32 6.60 -17.49
N ARG A 535 -17.62 6.60 -17.15
CA ARG A 535 -18.66 7.27 -17.93
C ARG A 535 -19.50 8.17 -17.04
N ASP A 536 -19.89 9.32 -17.56
CA ASP A 536 -20.89 10.19 -16.97
C ASP A 536 -22.33 9.68 -17.23
N ASP A 537 -23.33 10.39 -16.72
CA ASP A 537 -24.74 10.03 -16.90
C ASP A 537 -25.21 10.11 -18.38
N SER A 538 -24.50 10.84 -19.24
CA SER A 538 -24.76 10.88 -20.68
C SER A 538 -24.10 9.73 -21.45
N GLY A 539 -23.30 8.90 -20.75
CA GLY A 539 -22.54 7.79 -21.31
C GLY A 539 -21.22 8.20 -21.96
N LEU A 540 -20.83 9.47 -21.88
CA LEU A 540 -19.57 10.00 -22.38
C LEU A 540 -18.44 9.72 -21.37
N ILE A 541 -17.21 9.66 -21.89
CA ILE A 541 -16.00 9.56 -21.06
C ILE A 541 -15.46 10.97 -20.86
N PRO A 542 -15.47 11.51 -19.62
CA PRO A 542 -14.87 12.81 -19.33
C PRO A 542 -13.39 12.83 -19.72
N LEU A 543 -12.87 13.99 -20.11
CA LEU A 543 -11.51 14.13 -20.62
C LEU A 543 -10.46 13.65 -19.61
N SER A 544 -10.64 13.96 -18.33
CA SER A 544 -9.77 13.54 -17.21
C SER A 544 -9.74 12.02 -16.98
N TYR A 545 -10.73 11.29 -17.52
CA TYR A 545 -10.87 9.83 -17.37
C TYR A 545 -10.64 9.04 -18.65
N GLN A 546 -10.13 9.69 -19.70
CA GLN A 546 -9.71 8.97 -20.90
C GLN A 546 -8.50 8.07 -20.59
N SER A 547 -8.36 6.97 -21.32
CA SER A 547 -7.32 5.95 -21.08
C SER A 547 -5.90 6.51 -20.99
N GLY A 548 -5.58 7.55 -21.77
CA GLY A 548 -4.28 8.22 -21.72
C GLY A 548 -3.98 8.92 -20.38
N TYR A 549 -5.01 9.24 -19.60
CA TYR A 549 -4.87 9.85 -18.26
C TYR A 549 -5.00 8.83 -17.12
N MET A 550 -5.76 7.73 -17.33
CA MET A 550 -6.03 6.73 -16.30
C MET A 550 -4.97 5.63 -16.24
N ASP A 551 -4.69 5.00 -17.36
CA ASP A 551 -3.66 3.95 -17.50
C ASP A 551 -3.04 4.02 -18.90
N PRO A 552 -1.98 4.81 -19.09
CA PRO A 552 -1.32 4.96 -20.39
C PRO A 552 -0.55 3.71 -20.83
N VAL A 553 -0.27 2.77 -19.92
CA VAL A 553 0.57 1.61 -20.22
C VAL A 553 -0.25 0.39 -20.62
N GLY A 554 -1.37 0.13 -19.94
CA GLY A 554 -2.19 -1.05 -20.18
C GLY A 554 -1.38 -2.35 -20.03
N ARG A 555 -1.31 -3.16 -21.12
CA ARG A 555 -0.54 -4.41 -21.14
C ARG A 555 0.96 -4.16 -21.20
N LEU A 556 1.73 -4.81 -20.33
CA LEU A 556 3.18 -4.76 -20.29
C LEU A 556 3.81 -6.14 -20.52
N PHE A 557 4.90 -6.18 -21.29
CA PHE A 557 5.75 -7.35 -21.48
C PHE A 557 7.16 -7.06 -20.94
N ALA A 558 7.73 -7.98 -20.15
CA ALA A 558 9.06 -7.89 -19.62
C ALA A 558 9.78 -9.27 -19.56
#